data_c89152c7d6f0f77de64e36ccb6372619
#
_entry.id   c89152c7d6f0f77de64e36ccb6372619
#
_cell.length_a   1.000
_cell.length_b   1.000
_cell.length_c   1.000
_cell.angle_alpha   90.00
_cell.angle_beta   90.00
_cell.angle_gamma   90.00
#
_symmetry.space_group_name_H-M   'P 1'
#
loop_
_entity.id
_entity.type
_entity.pdbx_description
1 polymer ?
#
loop_
_entity_poly.entity_id
_entity_poly.type
_entity_poly.pdbx_seq_one_letter_code
_entity_poly.pdbx_strand_id
1 'polypeptide(L)'
;MVDVELRHLATMAAIVEEGTFGRAGARLGYTQSTISQQIAALEKSVGGPVFERPGGPRPVRLTPLGAVVLEQGRDLLAKAEALADAVERFKAGDGRIDIGTFQSVSNVILPSVVRRLRDEHPGCEIRLSEVPEDPQIGDLDLLFYDGPVDGDIEHVKLVDDPYLLVARPDDFPDGPVRLKQLDGRPMVGCHPTCDQRWMDQALADSGARPRIVFRSPGNETILSMVRAGLGWAVLPWLALHGSDAWSDDRLTIHELRPAPAREIYLHWPARSSQSPLAVRAIEIAAEVAAEVSADLTEQSQPTSTSP
;
A
#
# COMPACT_ATOMS: atom_id res chain seq x y z
N MET A 1 -6.77 21.94 -35.91
CA MET A 1 -7.10 21.42 -34.59
C MET A 1 -8.43 22.05 -34.22
N VAL A 2 -9.44 21.26 -33.82
CA VAL A 2 -10.74 21.78 -33.39
C VAL A 2 -10.56 22.35 -31.97
N ASP A 3 -10.75 23.67 -31.83
CA ASP A 3 -10.57 24.36 -30.54
C ASP A 3 -11.95 24.53 -29.88
N VAL A 4 -12.40 23.49 -29.14
CA VAL A 4 -13.69 23.48 -28.45
C VAL A 4 -13.48 23.66 -26.94
N GLU A 5 -14.08 24.71 -26.40
CA GLU A 5 -14.03 24.97 -24.98
C GLU A 5 -15.20 24.30 -24.24
N LEU A 6 -14.94 23.68 -23.07
CA LEU A 6 -15.96 23.01 -22.25
C LEU A 6 -17.11 23.96 -21.86
N ARG A 7 -16.82 25.22 -21.57
CA ARG A 7 -17.87 26.22 -21.24
C ARG A 7 -18.87 26.44 -22.38
N HIS A 8 -18.43 26.32 -23.64
CA HIS A 8 -19.33 26.45 -24.80
C HIS A 8 -20.24 25.23 -24.94
N LEU A 9 -19.73 24.03 -24.65
CA LEU A 9 -20.50 22.80 -24.61
C LEU A 9 -21.53 22.84 -23.47
N ALA A 10 -21.14 23.29 -22.27
CA ALA A 10 -22.04 23.47 -21.14
C ALA A 10 -23.18 24.46 -21.47
N THR A 11 -22.84 25.57 -22.15
CA THR A 11 -23.83 26.54 -22.62
C THR A 11 -24.82 25.92 -23.62
N MET A 12 -24.32 25.13 -24.56
CA MET A 12 -25.17 24.43 -25.54
C MET A 12 -26.12 23.45 -24.84
N ALA A 13 -25.61 22.64 -23.89
CA ALA A 13 -26.41 21.70 -23.09
C ALA A 13 -27.52 22.42 -22.33
N ALA A 14 -27.17 23.52 -21.63
CA ALA A 14 -28.13 24.34 -20.90
C ALA A 14 -29.22 24.94 -21.79
N ILE A 15 -28.91 25.38 -23.02
CA ILE A 15 -29.90 25.90 -23.97
C ILE A 15 -30.90 24.81 -24.37
N VAL A 16 -30.41 23.59 -24.61
CA VAL A 16 -31.30 22.46 -24.97
C VAL A 16 -32.21 22.08 -23.81
N GLU A 17 -31.72 22.05 -22.60
CA GLU A 17 -32.48 21.73 -21.39
C GLU A 17 -33.53 22.81 -21.07
N GLU A 18 -33.14 24.06 -21.14
CA GLU A 18 -34.00 25.20 -20.82
C GLU A 18 -34.93 25.64 -21.98
N GLY A 19 -34.64 25.16 -23.19
CA GLY A 19 -35.44 25.42 -24.39
C GLY A 19 -35.27 26.84 -24.97
N THR A 20 -34.56 27.76 -24.28
CA THR A 20 -34.31 29.12 -24.74
C THR A 20 -32.97 29.69 -24.31
N PHE A 21 -32.35 30.56 -25.11
CA PHE A 21 -31.10 31.25 -24.76
C PHE A 21 -31.21 32.12 -23.50
N GLY A 22 -32.36 32.77 -23.31
CA GLY A 22 -32.59 33.61 -22.13
C GLY A 22 -32.64 32.84 -20.82
N ARG A 23 -33.35 31.69 -20.81
CA ARG A 23 -33.44 30.83 -19.62
C ARG A 23 -32.12 30.16 -19.31
N ALA A 24 -31.40 29.70 -20.34
CA ALA A 24 -30.06 29.17 -20.18
C ALA A 24 -29.09 30.22 -19.58
N GLY A 25 -29.19 31.47 -20.07
CA GLY A 25 -28.42 32.58 -19.50
C GLY A 25 -28.72 32.81 -18.01
N ALA A 26 -30.01 32.86 -17.66
CA ALA A 26 -30.42 33.00 -16.26
C ALA A 26 -29.88 31.87 -15.35
N ARG A 27 -29.94 30.63 -15.82
CA ARG A 27 -29.41 29.45 -15.09
C ARG A 27 -27.90 29.51 -14.91
N LEU A 28 -27.17 29.91 -15.94
CA LEU A 28 -25.69 29.93 -15.94
C LEU A 28 -25.11 31.25 -15.37
N GLY A 29 -25.94 32.22 -15.00
CA GLY A 29 -25.50 33.52 -14.50
C GLY A 29 -24.94 34.42 -15.61
N TYR A 30 -25.33 34.23 -16.87
CA TYR A 30 -24.89 35.01 -18.03
C TYR A 30 -26.03 35.83 -18.65
N THR A 31 -25.64 36.89 -19.35
CA THR A 31 -26.59 37.58 -20.22
C THR A 31 -26.90 36.76 -21.47
N GLN A 32 -28.08 36.99 -22.08
CA GLN A 32 -28.41 36.35 -23.38
C GLN A 32 -27.39 36.65 -24.47
N SER A 33 -26.79 37.87 -24.48
CA SER A 33 -25.73 38.22 -25.43
C SER A 33 -24.47 37.37 -25.22
N THR A 34 -24.06 37.11 -23.98
CA THR A 34 -22.94 36.25 -23.65
C THR A 34 -23.17 34.80 -24.11
N ILE A 35 -24.36 34.27 -23.86
CA ILE A 35 -24.77 32.93 -24.35
C ILE A 35 -24.70 32.85 -25.85
N SER A 36 -25.22 33.89 -26.58
CA SER A 36 -25.18 33.94 -28.05
C SER A 36 -23.75 33.98 -28.57
N GLN A 37 -22.84 34.72 -27.92
CA GLN A 37 -21.43 34.77 -28.29
C GLN A 37 -20.72 33.44 -28.09
N GLN A 38 -20.99 32.74 -26.98
CA GLN A 38 -20.43 31.43 -26.72
C GLN A 38 -20.88 30.38 -27.74
N ILE A 39 -22.14 30.41 -28.15
CA ILE A 39 -22.63 29.52 -29.20
C ILE A 39 -22.02 29.89 -30.57
N ALA A 40 -21.90 31.18 -30.89
CA ALA A 40 -21.22 31.58 -32.15
C ALA A 40 -19.76 31.12 -32.17
N ALA A 41 -19.05 31.17 -31.04
CA ALA A 41 -17.69 30.63 -30.92
C ALA A 41 -17.66 29.11 -31.11
N LEU A 42 -18.59 28.37 -30.51
CA LEU A 42 -18.74 26.91 -30.72
C LEU A 42 -19.00 26.61 -32.20
N GLU A 43 -19.97 27.27 -32.82
CA GLU A 43 -20.30 27.09 -34.23
C GLU A 43 -19.10 27.34 -35.16
N LYS A 44 -18.28 28.35 -34.83
CA LYS A 44 -17.02 28.64 -35.53
C LYS A 44 -16.02 27.49 -35.37
N SER A 45 -15.87 26.95 -34.16
CA SER A 45 -14.93 25.87 -33.84
C SER A 45 -15.30 24.56 -34.53
N VAL A 46 -16.63 24.23 -34.61
CA VAL A 46 -17.12 23.00 -35.23
C VAL A 46 -17.41 23.14 -36.73
N GLY A 47 -17.32 24.34 -37.27
CA GLY A 47 -17.41 24.62 -38.69
C GLY A 47 -18.84 24.72 -39.25
N GLY A 48 -19.86 24.92 -38.41
CA GLY A 48 -21.24 25.04 -38.85
C GLY A 48 -22.24 25.34 -37.73
N PRO A 49 -23.50 25.71 -38.08
CA PRO A 49 -24.52 26.01 -37.10
C PRO A 49 -24.94 24.77 -36.29
N VAL A 50 -25.03 24.91 -34.97
CA VAL A 50 -25.49 23.85 -34.06
C VAL A 50 -26.98 23.97 -33.72
N PHE A 51 -27.57 25.15 -33.92
CA PHE A 51 -28.99 25.40 -33.74
C PHE A 51 -29.63 25.89 -35.05
N GLU A 52 -30.87 25.44 -35.32
CA GLU A 52 -31.69 26.00 -36.36
C GLU A 52 -32.03 27.47 -36.02
N ARG A 53 -32.06 28.35 -36.98
CA ARG A 53 -32.49 29.74 -36.81
C ARG A 53 -33.96 29.90 -37.28
N PRO A 54 -34.93 29.50 -36.44
CA PRO A 54 -36.32 29.77 -36.81
C PRO A 54 -36.65 31.24 -36.63
N GLY A 55 -37.30 31.85 -37.62
CA GLY A 55 -37.87 33.19 -37.45
C GLY A 55 -39.04 33.17 -36.44
N GLY A 56 -38.93 33.92 -35.36
CA GLY A 56 -39.98 34.12 -34.33
C GLY A 56 -39.76 33.33 -33.02
N PRO A 57 -40.69 33.47 -32.03
CA PRO A 57 -40.57 32.89 -30.69
C PRO A 57 -40.90 31.34 -30.68
N ARG A 58 -40.01 30.56 -31.28
CA ARG A 58 -40.13 29.09 -31.28
C ARG A 58 -39.06 28.48 -30.41
N PRO A 59 -39.31 27.28 -29.81
CA PRO A 59 -38.30 26.52 -29.08
C PRO A 59 -37.07 26.26 -29.94
N VAL A 60 -35.92 26.27 -29.31
CA VAL A 60 -34.63 26.02 -29.96
C VAL A 60 -34.60 24.57 -30.50
N ARG A 61 -34.17 24.39 -31.75
CA ARG A 61 -33.99 23.07 -32.36
C ARG A 61 -32.52 22.92 -32.76
N LEU A 62 -32.02 21.69 -32.56
CA LEU A 62 -30.69 21.31 -33.01
C LEU A 62 -30.66 21.08 -34.54
N THR A 63 -29.56 21.46 -35.16
CA THR A 63 -29.21 20.93 -36.48
C THR A 63 -28.70 19.48 -36.36
N PRO A 64 -28.60 18.71 -37.46
CA PRO A 64 -27.92 17.42 -37.45
C PRO A 64 -26.49 17.49 -36.88
N LEU A 65 -25.71 18.52 -37.20
CA LEU A 65 -24.41 18.80 -36.64
C LEU A 65 -24.52 19.08 -35.14
N GLY A 66 -25.49 19.88 -34.72
CA GLY A 66 -25.77 20.17 -33.30
C GLY A 66 -26.08 18.92 -32.48
N ALA A 67 -26.81 17.96 -33.03
CA ALA A 67 -27.11 16.71 -32.34
C ALA A 67 -25.81 15.92 -32.06
N VAL A 68 -24.92 15.80 -33.02
CA VAL A 68 -23.60 15.15 -32.85
C VAL A 68 -22.74 15.88 -31.82
N VAL A 69 -22.68 17.24 -31.94
CA VAL A 69 -21.89 18.06 -31.00
C VAL A 69 -22.42 17.96 -29.56
N LEU A 70 -23.76 17.93 -29.38
CA LEU A 70 -24.35 17.78 -28.06
C LEU A 70 -24.07 16.41 -27.44
N GLU A 71 -24.20 15.34 -28.22
CA GLU A 71 -23.93 13.98 -27.75
C GLU A 71 -22.49 13.84 -27.26
N GLN A 72 -21.51 14.16 -28.12
CA GLN A 72 -20.09 14.08 -27.77
C GLN A 72 -19.70 15.12 -26.73
N GLY A 73 -20.33 16.29 -26.72
CA GLY A 73 -20.14 17.35 -25.74
C GLY A 73 -20.57 16.93 -24.32
N ARG A 74 -21.67 16.17 -24.19
CA ARG A 74 -22.09 15.64 -22.89
C ARG A 74 -21.10 14.65 -22.32
N ASP A 75 -20.52 13.80 -23.15
CA ASP A 75 -19.48 12.85 -22.73
C ASP A 75 -18.22 13.57 -22.24
N LEU A 76 -17.82 14.65 -22.91
CA LEU A 76 -16.69 15.48 -22.49
C LEU A 76 -16.96 16.20 -21.16
N LEU A 77 -18.17 16.74 -20.98
CA LEU A 77 -18.57 17.37 -19.72
C LEU A 77 -18.57 16.38 -18.56
N ALA A 78 -19.14 15.18 -18.74
CA ALA A 78 -19.11 14.12 -17.75
C ALA A 78 -17.70 13.68 -17.37
N LYS A 79 -16.78 13.60 -18.36
CA LYS A 79 -15.35 13.33 -18.08
C LYS A 79 -14.67 14.45 -17.32
N ALA A 80 -15.02 15.72 -17.59
CA ALA A 80 -14.48 16.85 -16.85
C ALA A 80 -14.96 16.88 -15.40
N GLU A 81 -16.22 16.54 -15.13
CA GLU A 81 -16.76 16.35 -13.78
C GLU A 81 -16.07 15.21 -13.05
N ALA A 82 -15.91 14.06 -13.72
CA ALA A 82 -15.19 12.92 -13.16
C ALA A 82 -13.73 13.24 -12.79
N LEU A 83 -13.05 14.07 -13.60
CA LEU A 83 -11.72 14.58 -13.29
C LEU A 83 -11.72 15.45 -12.03
N ALA A 84 -12.66 16.37 -11.91
CA ALA A 84 -12.78 17.23 -10.72
C ALA A 84 -13.01 16.39 -9.47
N ASP A 85 -13.93 15.41 -9.52
CA ASP A 85 -14.20 14.47 -8.43
C ASP A 85 -12.95 13.63 -8.07
N ALA A 86 -12.20 13.18 -9.07
CA ALA A 86 -10.97 12.43 -8.82
C ALA A 86 -9.90 13.27 -8.12
N VAL A 87 -9.77 14.55 -8.50
CA VAL A 87 -8.86 15.50 -7.83
C VAL A 87 -9.27 15.74 -6.38
N GLU A 88 -10.56 15.93 -6.11
CA GLU A 88 -11.04 16.12 -4.73
C GLU A 88 -10.88 14.86 -3.88
N ARG A 89 -11.15 13.66 -4.42
CA ARG A 89 -10.84 12.40 -3.74
C ARG A 89 -9.36 12.25 -3.42
N PHE A 90 -8.49 12.57 -4.38
CA PHE A 90 -7.03 12.54 -4.14
C PHE A 90 -6.61 13.46 -3.01
N LYS A 91 -7.13 14.71 -2.99
CA LYS A 91 -6.86 15.69 -1.91
C LYS A 91 -7.39 15.24 -0.55
N ALA A 92 -8.52 14.54 -0.54
CA ALA A 92 -9.12 13.97 0.68
C ALA A 92 -8.39 12.71 1.19
N GLY A 93 -7.39 12.20 0.46
CA GLY A 93 -6.69 10.96 0.78
C GLY A 93 -7.42 9.68 0.33
N ASP A 94 -8.54 9.77 -0.37
CA ASP A 94 -9.28 8.64 -0.94
C ASP A 94 -8.69 8.19 -2.30
N GLY A 95 -7.36 8.06 -2.34
CA GLY A 95 -6.63 7.62 -3.52
C GLY A 95 -6.27 6.14 -3.49
N ARG A 96 -5.31 5.76 -4.34
CA ARG A 96 -4.68 4.45 -4.32
C ARG A 96 -3.30 4.55 -3.68
N ILE A 97 -2.92 3.51 -2.94
CA ILE A 97 -1.58 3.32 -2.40
C ILE A 97 -1.09 1.90 -2.71
N ASP A 98 0.10 1.80 -3.28
CA ASP A 98 0.78 0.56 -3.61
C ASP A 98 1.89 0.29 -2.59
N ILE A 99 1.77 -0.81 -1.83
CA ILE A 99 2.67 -1.15 -0.71
C ILE A 99 3.39 -2.46 -1.01
N GLY A 100 4.72 -2.40 -1.04
CA GLY A 100 5.59 -3.56 -1.05
C GLY A 100 5.83 -4.08 0.37
N THR A 101 5.87 -5.40 0.55
CA THR A 101 5.98 -6.02 1.87
C THR A 101 6.51 -7.45 1.79
N PHE A 102 6.68 -8.10 2.94
CA PHE A 102 7.02 -9.50 3.08
C PHE A 102 6.25 -10.15 4.24
N GLN A 103 6.20 -11.48 4.28
CA GLN A 103 5.25 -12.26 5.07
C GLN A 103 5.11 -11.84 6.53
N SER A 104 6.19 -11.66 7.30
CA SER A 104 6.09 -11.34 8.73
C SER A 104 5.51 -9.94 8.99
N VAL A 105 5.83 -8.95 8.14
CA VAL A 105 5.22 -7.62 8.19
C VAL A 105 3.75 -7.68 7.78
N SER A 106 3.43 -8.44 6.72
CA SER A 106 2.06 -8.64 6.24
C SER A 106 1.14 -9.23 7.30
N ASN A 107 1.67 -10.09 8.18
CA ASN A 107 0.89 -10.77 9.19
C ASN A 107 0.74 -9.96 10.50
N VAL A 108 1.71 -9.10 10.85
CA VAL A 108 1.76 -8.44 12.17
C VAL A 108 1.47 -6.93 12.07
N ILE A 109 2.18 -6.23 11.21
CA ILE A 109 2.10 -4.74 11.13
C ILE A 109 0.97 -4.30 10.21
N LEU A 110 0.93 -4.83 8.98
CA LEU A 110 0.00 -4.36 7.95
C LEU A 110 -1.48 -4.48 8.29
N PRO A 111 -1.99 -5.51 8.99
CA PRO A 111 -3.41 -5.58 9.31
C PRO A 111 -3.91 -4.38 10.09
N SER A 112 -3.14 -3.91 11.08
CA SER A 112 -3.46 -2.72 11.87
C SER A 112 -3.31 -1.44 11.05
N VAL A 113 -2.28 -1.33 10.22
CA VAL A 113 -2.08 -0.19 9.32
C VAL A 113 -3.23 -0.07 8.32
N VAL A 114 -3.57 -1.16 7.64
CA VAL A 114 -4.65 -1.20 6.64
C VAL A 114 -6.00 -0.87 7.28
N ARG A 115 -6.27 -1.41 8.48
CA ARG A 115 -7.52 -1.13 9.20
C ARG A 115 -7.64 0.36 9.54
N ARG A 116 -6.62 0.95 10.19
CA ARG A 116 -6.64 2.38 10.56
C ARG A 116 -6.74 3.29 9.34
N LEU A 117 -6.00 2.96 8.29
CA LEU A 117 -6.04 3.74 7.04
C LEU A 117 -7.44 3.70 6.40
N ARG A 118 -8.11 2.55 6.41
CA ARG A 118 -9.48 2.42 5.90
C ARG A 118 -10.53 3.05 6.79
N ASP A 119 -10.32 3.07 8.11
CA ASP A 119 -11.21 3.75 9.05
C ASP A 119 -11.20 5.27 8.82
N GLU A 120 -10.02 5.84 8.52
CA GLU A 120 -9.86 7.26 8.22
C GLU A 120 -10.22 7.63 6.77
N HIS A 121 -9.95 6.73 5.81
CA HIS A 121 -10.15 6.90 4.38
C HIS A 121 -10.93 5.73 3.77
N PRO A 122 -12.26 5.64 3.98
CA PRO A 122 -13.07 4.49 3.53
C PRO A 122 -13.05 4.24 2.02
N GLY A 123 -12.79 5.28 1.23
CA GLY A 123 -12.71 5.22 -0.23
C GLY A 123 -11.33 4.86 -0.78
N CYS A 124 -10.32 4.61 0.06
CA CYS A 124 -8.98 4.32 -0.42
C CYS A 124 -8.86 2.90 -1.01
N GLU A 125 -8.06 2.76 -2.07
CA GLU A 125 -7.65 1.48 -2.64
C GLU A 125 -6.23 1.16 -2.17
N ILE A 126 -6.07 0.05 -1.45
CA ILE A 126 -4.78 -0.41 -0.95
C ILE A 126 -4.37 -1.66 -1.72
N ARG A 127 -3.22 -1.63 -2.38
CA ARG A 127 -2.64 -2.78 -3.08
C ARG A 127 -1.38 -3.23 -2.36
N LEU A 128 -1.34 -4.53 -2.06
CA LEU A 128 -0.19 -5.16 -1.42
C LEU A 128 0.51 -6.07 -2.43
N SER A 129 1.83 -6.00 -2.46
CA SER A 129 2.68 -6.86 -3.28
C SER A 129 3.79 -7.45 -2.42
N GLU A 130 3.96 -8.77 -2.44
CA GLU A 130 5.15 -9.38 -1.88
C GLU A 130 6.34 -9.08 -2.79
N VAL A 131 7.40 -8.52 -2.20
CA VAL A 131 8.58 -8.11 -2.96
C VAL A 131 9.66 -9.19 -2.92
N PRO A 132 10.38 -9.37 -4.05
CA PRO A 132 11.50 -10.31 -4.12
C PRO A 132 12.70 -9.82 -3.30
N GLU A 133 13.72 -10.67 -3.22
CA GLU A 133 15.06 -10.27 -2.79
C GLU A 133 15.54 -9.08 -3.62
N ASP A 134 16.26 -8.16 -2.99
CA ASP A 134 16.81 -6.98 -3.64
C ASP A 134 15.73 -6.11 -4.32
N PRO A 135 14.73 -5.65 -3.55
CA PRO A 135 13.63 -4.89 -4.11
C PRO A 135 14.09 -3.50 -4.53
N GLN A 136 13.58 -3.07 -5.67
CA GLN A 136 13.59 -1.66 -6.04
C GLN A 136 12.22 -1.06 -5.73
N ILE A 137 12.18 0.18 -5.25
CA ILE A 137 10.92 0.81 -4.89
C ILE A 137 9.99 0.97 -6.11
N GLY A 138 10.57 1.20 -7.32
CA GLY A 138 9.82 1.21 -8.58
C GLY A 138 8.59 2.12 -8.54
N ASP A 139 7.43 1.53 -8.82
CA ASP A 139 6.13 2.21 -8.80
C ASP A 139 5.42 2.12 -7.43
N LEU A 140 6.08 1.55 -6.40
CA LEU A 140 5.51 1.49 -5.06
C LEU A 140 5.51 2.88 -4.41
N ASP A 141 4.48 3.14 -3.62
CA ASP A 141 4.44 4.32 -2.75
C ASP A 141 5.20 4.07 -1.45
N LEU A 142 5.08 2.86 -0.90
CA LEU A 142 5.73 2.42 0.34
C LEU A 142 6.33 1.02 0.17
N LEU A 143 7.45 0.78 0.84
CA LEU A 143 8.11 -0.52 0.87
C LEU A 143 8.59 -0.85 2.28
N PHE A 144 8.05 -1.91 2.87
CA PHE A 144 8.59 -2.51 4.09
C PHE A 144 9.70 -3.49 3.71
N TYR A 145 10.90 -3.28 4.26
CA TYR A 145 12.05 -4.14 3.97
C TYR A 145 13.05 -4.17 5.14
N ASP A 146 13.89 -5.22 5.18
CA ASP A 146 14.86 -5.46 6.27
C ASP A 146 16.29 -5.09 5.89
N GLY A 147 16.48 -4.15 5.00
CA GLY A 147 17.80 -3.71 4.56
C GLY A 147 17.77 -2.42 3.76
N PRO A 148 18.93 -2.01 3.26
CA PRO A 148 19.04 -0.85 2.39
C PRO A 148 18.33 -1.13 1.05
N VAL A 149 17.76 -0.10 0.46
CA VAL A 149 17.15 -0.11 -0.87
C VAL A 149 17.84 0.95 -1.71
N ASP A 150 18.23 0.59 -2.94
CA ASP A 150 18.89 1.51 -3.85
C ASP A 150 17.94 2.56 -4.43
N GLY A 151 18.45 3.78 -4.64
CA GLY A 151 17.73 4.87 -5.30
C GLY A 151 17.68 6.15 -4.48
N ASP A 152 16.89 7.11 -4.98
CA ASP A 152 16.57 8.35 -4.29
C ASP A 152 15.37 8.11 -3.35
N ILE A 153 15.67 7.65 -2.12
CA ILE A 153 14.72 7.06 -1.18
C ILE A 153 14.91 7.65 0.21
N GLU A 154 13.81 7.97 0.86
CA GLU A 154 13.73 8.24 2.28
C GLU A 154 13.27 6.98 3.02
N HIS A 155 13.62 6.88 4.30
CA HIS A 155 13.21 5.75 5.12
C HIS A 155 13.12 6.12 6.60
N VAL A 156 12.38 5.29 7.33
CA VAL A 156 12.34 5.30 8.79
C VAL A 156 12.49 3.86 9.31
N LYS A 157 13.31 3.70 10.35
CA LYS A 157 13.39 2.42 11.06
C LYS A 157 12.13 2.24 11.90
N LEU A 158 11.52 1.07 11.79
CA LEU A 158 10.28 0.72 12.49
C LEU A 158 10.53 -0.19 13.70
N VAL A 159 11.20 -1.32 13.51
CA VAL A 159 11.34 -2.38 14.54
C VAL A 159 12.72 -3.02 14.48
N ASP A 160 13.30 -3.30 15.65
CA ASP A 160 14.38 -4.28 15.79
C ASP A 160 13.75 -5.65 16.02
N ASP A 161 13.92 -6.57 15.07
CA ASP A 161 13.27 -7.87 15.04
C ASP A 161 14.29 -8.99 15.33
N PRO A 162 14.40 -9.44 16.58
CA PRO A 162 15.39 -10.43 16.98
C PRO A 162 15.03 -11.81 16.42
N TYR A 163 16.07 -12.59 16.12
CA TYR A 163 15.91 -13.99 15.77
C TYR A 163 15.87 -14.87 17.02
N LEU A 164 14.92 -15.79 17.03
CA LEU A 164 14.69 -16.75 18.11
C LEU A 164 14.83 -18.17 17.59
N LEU A 165 15.30 -19.06 18.43
CA LEU A 165 15.36 -20.49 18.15
C LEU A 165 13.99 -21.12 18.47
N VAL A 166 13.48 -21.90 17.56
CA VAL A 166 12.26 -22.72 17.72
C VAL A 166 12.65 -24.18 17.62
N ALA A 167 12.28 -24.95 18.62
CA ALA A 167 12.58 -26.37 18.71
C ALA A 167 11.41 -27.13 19.35
N ARG A 168 11.48 -28.46 19.37
CA ARG A 168 10.56 -29.24 20.21
C ARG A 168 11.00 -29.18 21.68
N PRO A 169 10.07 -29.43 22.62
CA PRO A 169 10.43 -29.64 24.02
C PRO A 169 11.57 -30.68 24.16
N ASP A 170 12.48 -30.45 25.09
CA ASP A 170 13.62 -31.30 25.40
C ASP A 170 14.76 -31.36 24.34
N ASP A 171 14.61 -30.74 23.17
CA ASP A 171 15.68 -30.65 22.19
C ASP A 171 16.84 -29.75 22.63
N PHE A 172 16.53 -28.74 23.46
CA PHE A 172 17.48 -27.82 24.11
C PHE A 172 17.16 -27.62 25.58
N PRO A 173 18.17 -27.32 26.41
CA PRO A 173 17.93 -26.99 27.82
C PRO A 173 17.20 -25.65 27.94
N ASP A 174 16.49 -25.45 29.06
CA ASP A 174 15.81 -24.19 29.35
C ASP A 174 16.80 -23.01 29.35
N GLY A 175 16.29 -21.87 28.87
CA GLY A 175 17.03 -20.61 28.79
C GLY A 175 17.71 -20.34 27.44
N PRO A 176 18.60 -19.34 27.41
CA PRO A 176 19.22 -18.90 26.16
C PRO A 176 20.19 -19.92 25.58
N VAL A 177 20.11 -20.14 24.26
CA VAL A 177 20.94 -21.08 23.51
C VAL A 177 22.07 -20.34 22.81
N ARG A 178 23.30 -20.82 22.98
CA ARG A 178 24.45 -20.25 22.26
C ARG A 178 24.46 -20.77 20.80
N LEU A 179 24.72 -19.89 19.85
CA LEU A 179 24.76 -20.26 18.42
C LEU A 179 25.70 -21.46 18.15
N LYS A 180 26.81 -21.55 18.86
CA LYS A 180 27.75 -22.69 18.72
C LYS A 180 27.15 -24.04 19.09
N GLN A 181 26.10 -24.09 19.93
CA GLN A 181 25.41 -25.33 20.31
C GLN A 181 24.57 -25.91 19.16
N LEU A 182 24.37 -25.14 18.11
CA LEU A 182 23.63 -25.51 16.92
C LEU A 182 24.49 -26.27 15.90
N ASP A 183 25.82 -26.35 16.13
CA ASP A 183 26.76 -27.01 15.20
C ASP A 183 26.42 -28.47 14.97
N GLY A 184 26.41 -28.89 13.70
CA GLY A 184 26.10 -30.25 13.27
C GLY A 184 24.68 -30.73 13.47
N ARG A 185 23.81 -30.00 14.20
CA ARG A 185 22.43 -30.38 14.46
C ARG A 185 21.51 -30.18 13.26
N PRO A 186 20.43 -30.99 13.09
CA PRO A 186 19.50 -30.85 11.99
C PRO A 186 18.70 -29.55 12.07
N MET A 187 18.77 -28.73 11.03
CA MET A 187 18.09 -27.45 10.92
C MET A 187 17.07 -27.45 9.78
N VAL A 188 15.87 -26.97 10.07
CA VAL A 188 14.87 -26.54 9.08
C VAL A 188 15.15 -25.07 8.79
N GLY A 189 15.66 -24.77 7.62
CA GLY A 189 16.07 -23.42 7.22
C GLY A 189 15.03 -22.69 6.39
N CYS A 190 15.12 -21.37 6.38
CA CYS A 190 14.45 -20.57 5.37
C CYS A 190 15.11 -20.78 4.00
N HIS A 191 14.41 -20.47 2.91
CA HIS A 191 15.01 -20.37 1.60
C HIS A 191 16.10 -19.29 1.63
N PRO A 192 17.20 -19.36 0.85
CA PRO A 192 18.26 -18.34 0.86
C PRO A 192 17.80 -17.03 0.23
N THR A 193 16.69 -16.49 0.71
CA THR A 193 16.10 -15.19 0.44
C THR A 193 16.48 -14.21 1.57
N CYS A 194 16.06 -12.98 1.46
CA CYS A 194 16.52 -11.84 2.27
C CYS A 194 16.78 -12.12 3.77
N ASP A 195 15.89 -12.84 4.43
CA ASP A 195 15.93 -13.07 5.89
C ASP A 195 17.07 -14.01 6.33
N GLN A 196 17.46 -14.96 5.48
CA GLN A 196 18.44 -15.99 5.85
C GLN A 196 19.86 -15.44 5.96
N ARG A 197 20.16 -14.38 5.24
CA ARG A 197 21.50 -13.77 5.12
C ARG A 197 22.11 -13.38 6.47
N TRP A 198 21.33 -12.72 7.31
CA TRP A 198 21.76 -12.27 8.65
C TRP A 198 22.02 -13.45 9.58
N MET A 199 21.18 -14.48 9.51
CA MET A 199 21.32 -15.66 10.32
C MET A 199 22.52 -16.51 9.87
N ASP A 200 22.68 -16.72 8.55
CA ASP A 200 23.81 -17.47 8.01
C ASP A 200 25.15 -16.80 8.38
N GLN A 201 25.19 -15.48 8.38
CA GLN A 201 26.37 -14.73 8.82
C GLN A 201 26.62 -14.93 10.32
N ALA A 202 25.61 -14.79 11.16
CA ALA A 202 25.74 -14.95 12.61
C ALA A 202 26.16 -16.40 12.98
N LEU A 203 25.66 -17.42 12.30
CA LEU A 203 26.07 -18.80 12.45
C LEU A 203 27.54 -18.99 12.03
N ALA A 204 27.93 -18.45 10.89
CA ALA A 204 29.30 -18.53 10.39
C ALA A 204 30.31 -17.86 11.35
N ASP A 205 29.97 -16.67 11.87
CA ASP A 205 30.81 -15.92 12.81
C ASP A 205 30.93 -16.67 14.17
N SER A 206 29.92 -17.40 14.57
CA SER A 206 29.97 -18.25 15.78
C SER A 206 30.75 -19.56 15.59
N GLY A 207 31.09 -19.89 14.34
CA GLY A 207 31.69 -21.17 13.95
C GLY A 207 30.71 -22.34 13.96
N ALA A 208 29.40 -22.10 13.97
CA ALA A 208 28.37 -23.12 13.88
C ALA A 208 28.04 -23.46 12.42
N ARG A 209 27.94 -24.73 12.11
CA ARG A 209 27.56 -25.26 10.78
C ARG A 209 26.43 -26.27 10.94
N PRO A 210 25.18 -25.82 11.08
CA PRO A 210 24.05 -26.73 11.19
C PRO A 210 23.88 -27.56 9.92
N ARG A 211 23.33 -28.76 10.07
CA ARG A 211 23.00 -29.62 8.93
C ARG A 211 21.59 -29.29 8.44
N ILE A 212 21.49 -28.56 7.33
CA ILE A 212 20.19 -28.23 6.74
C ILE A 212 19.52 -29.51 6.23
N VAL A 213 18.35 -29.84 6.77
CA VAL A 213 17.56 -31.04 6.41
C VAL A 213 16.36 -30.71 5.53
N PHE A 214 15.88 -29.46 5.58
CA PHE A 214 14.75 -28.98 4.79
C PHE A 214 14.83 -27.45 4.64
N ARG A 215 14.29 -26.90 3.56
CA ARG A 215 14.15 -25.46 3.33
C ARG A 215 12.75 -25.12 2.84
N SER A 216 12.20 -23.99 3.33
CA SER A 216 10.92 -23.44 2.87
C SER A 216 10.96 -21.91 2.92
N PRO A 217 10.29 -21.21 2.00
CA PRO A 217 10.09 -19.76 2.10
C PRO A 217 9.00 -19.38 3.12
N GLY A 218 8.12 -20.31 3.52
CA GLY A 218 6.98 -20.04 4.38
C GLY A 218 7.26 -20.40 5.85
N ASN A 219 7.06 -19.42 6.75
CA ASN A 219 7.27 -19.58 8.20
C ASN A 219 6.39 -20.70 8.79
N GLU A 220 5.12 -20.80 8.40
CA GLU A 220 4.22 -21.87 8.86
C GLU A 220 4.67 -23.26 8.43
N THR A 221 5.21 -23.40 7.24
CA THR A 221 5.80 -24.67 6.78
C THR A 221 7.02 -25.04 7.61
N ILE A 222 7.88 -24.05 7.94
CA ILE A 222 9.03 -24.27 8.82
C ILE A 222 8.57 -24.75 10.20
N LEU A 223 7.62 -24.04 10.82
CA LEU A 223 7.06 -24.45 12.11
C LEU A 223 6.45 -25.86 12.07
N SER A 224 5.74 -26.21 11.01
CA SER A 224 5.17 -27.54 10.82
C SER A 224 6.24 -28.63 10.73
N MET A 225 7.38 -28.37 10.09
CA MET A 225 8.50 -29.31 10.02
C MET A 225 9.22 -29.45 11.37
N VAL A 226 9.33 -28.37 12.13
CA VAL A 226 9.85 -28.42 13.52
C VAL A 226 8.92 -29.27 14.40
N ARG A 227 7.60 -29.06 14.34
CA ARG A 227 6.59 -29.87 15.04
C ARG A 227 6.70 -31.35 14.71
N ALA A 228 6.98 -31.65 13.44
CA ALA A 228 7.18 -33.04 12.98
C ALA A 228 8.52 -33.66 13.40
N GLY A 229 9.42 -32.89 14.04
CA GLY A 229 10.69 -33.38 14.55
C GLY A 229 11.81 -33.51 13.52
N LEU A 230 11.73 -32.78 12.38
CA LEU A 230 12.80 -32.79 11.40
C LEU A 230 14.08 -32.10 11.89
N GLY A 231 13.93 -31.17 12.82
CA GLY A 231 15.00 -30.38 13.39
C GLY A 231 14.45 -29.11 14.05
N TRP A 232 15.35 -28.23 14.43
CA TRP A 232 15.06 -26.90 14.95
C TRP A 232 15.09 -25.87 13.82
N ALA A 233 14.53 -24.69 14.08
CA ALA A 233 14.58 -23.53 13.17
C ALA A 233 14.98 -22.27 13.93
N VAL A 234 15.45 -21.27 13.18
CA VAL A 234 15.59 -19.90 13.67
C VAL A 234 14.66 -19.02 12.84
N LEU A 235 13.78 -18.30 13.53
CA LEU A 235 12.81 -17.41 12.90
C LEU A 235 12.86 -16.04 13.61
N PRO A 236 12.59 -14.96 12.89
CA PRO A 236 12.48 -13.64 13.50
C PRO A 236 11.24 -13.58 14.40
N TRP A 237 11.29 -12.75 15.43
CA TRP A 237 10.20 -12.60 16.41
C TRP A 237 8.87 -12.24 15.73
N LEU A 238 8.86 -11.35 14.74
CA LEU A 238 7.64 -11.00 14.00
C LEU A 238 6.98 -12.21 13.34
N ALA A 239 7.75 -13.17 12.85
CA ALA A 239 7.21 -14.39 12.24
C ALA A 239 6.54 -15.30 13.29
N LEU A 240 7.09 -15.34 14.51
CA LEU A 240 6.54 -16.11 15.64
C LEU A 240 5.35 -15.41 16.29
N HIS A 241 5.41 -14.09 16.43
CA HIS A 241 4.32 -13.29 16.99
C HIS A 241 3.05 -13.37 16.14
N GLY A 242 3.19 -13.43 14.81
CA GLY A 242 2.07 -13.60 13.87
C GLY A 242 1.57 -15.05 13.74
N SER A 243 2.03 -15.99 14.57
CA SER A 243 1.71 -17.42 14.53
C SER A 243 1.18 -17.95 15.84
N ASP A 244 0.83 -19.24 15.89
CA ASP A 244 0.44 -19.96 17.11
C ASP A 244 1.64 -20.50 17.91
N ALA A 245 2.88 -20.24 17.51
CA ALA A 245 4.08 -20.86 18.06
C ALA A 245 4.26 -20.63 19.57
N TRP A 246 3.82 -19.48 20.08
CA TRP A 246 3.91 -19.15 21.53
C TRP A 246 2.91 -19.90 22.40
N SER A 247 1.82 -20.40 21.82
CA SER A 247 0.78 -21.16 22.52
C SER A 247 0.79 -22.66 22.24
N ASP A 248 1.72 -23.12 21.38
CA ASP A 248 1.82 -24.52 20.97
C ASP A 248 2.76 -25.30 21.91
N ASP A 249 2.22 -26.22 22.68
CA ASP A 249 2.94 -27.07 23.63
C ASP A 249 3.95 -28.05 22.98
N ARG A 250 3.89 -28.21 21.67
CA ARG A 250 4.84 -29.02 20.88
C ARG A 250 6.09 -28.23 20.49
N LEU A 251 6.14 -26.93 20.81
CA LEU A 251 7.24 -26.05 20.49
C LEU A 251 7.80 -25.38 21.75
N THR A 252 9.09 -25.11 21.74
CA THR A 252 9.76 -24.24 22.70
C THR A 252 10.50 -23.15 21.94
N ILE A 253 10.48 -21.94 22.49
CA ILE A 253 11.12 -20.77 21.91
C ILE A 253 12.23 -20.31 22.85
N HIS A 254 13.43 -20.16 22.31
CA HIS A 254 14.62 -19.78 23.08
C HIS A 254 15.27 -18.54 22.51
N GLU A 255 15.79 -17.69 23.39
CA GLU A 255 16.70 -16.62 23.01
C GLU A 255 18.01 -17.20 22.46
N LEU A 256 18.62 -16.52 21.51
CA LEU A 256 19.93 -16.85 21.00
C LEU A 256 21.04 -15.97 21.65
N ARG A 257 22.22 -16.53 21.82
CA ARG A 257 23.40 -15.77 22.29
C ARG A 257 24.60 -16.02 21.37
N PRO A 258 25.19 -14.96 20.74
CA PRO A 258 24.64 -13.59 20.69
C PRO A 258 23.25 -13.59 20.07
N ALA A 259 22.44 -12.58 20.38
CA ALA A 259 21.11 -12.39 19.81
C ALA A 259 21.23 -11.66 18.47
N PRO A 260 21.19 -12.36 17.33
CA PRO A 260 21.11 -11.67 16.04
C PRO A 260 19.73 -11.03 15.87
N ALA A 261 19.70 -9.90 15.19
CA ALA A 261 18.47 -9.20 14.90
C ALA A 261 18.56 -8.62 13.48
N ARG A 262 17.40 -8.41 12.86
CA ARG A 262 17.26 -7.61 11.66
C ARG A 262 16.55 -6.31 12.00
N GLU A 263 16.75 -5.30 11.19
CA GLU A 263 16.08 -4.01 11.33
C GLU A 263 15.03 -3.87 10.24
N ILE A 264 13.79 -3.63 10.62
CA ILE A 264 12.71 -3.40 9.67
C ILE A 264 12.57 -1.91 9.42
N TYR A 265 12.59 -1.55 8.17
CA TYR A 265 12.43 -0.18 7.70
C TYR A 265 11.16 -0.04 6.86
N LEU A 266 10.62 1.17 6.85
CA LEU A 266 9.68 1.64 5.86
C LEU A 266 10.40 2.61 4.94
N HIS A 267 10.39 2.35 3.65
CA HIS A 267 11.01 3.16 2.61
C HIS A 267 9.95 3.79 1.72
N TRP A 268 10.24 4.97 1.19
CA TRP A 268 9.42 5.65 0.19
C TRP A 268 10.28 6.51 -0.74
N PRO A 269 9.81 6.80 -1.98
CA PRO A 269 10.54 7.66 -2.91
C PRO A 269 10.74 9.07 -2.33
N ALA A 270 11.96 9.62 -2.41
CA ALA A 270 12.29 10.99 -2.02
C ALA A 270 11.73 11.98 -3.06
N ARG A 271 10.41 12.03 -3.21
CA ARG A 271 9.71 12.92 -4.15
C ARG A 271 9.36 14.24 -3.46
N SER A 272 9.35 15.33 -4.22
CA SER A 272 8.94 16.66 -3.72
C SER A 272 7.48 16.73 -3.26
N SER A 273 6.63 15.77 -3.67
CA SER A 273 5.24 15.66 -3.23
C SER A 273 4.81 14.19 -3.12
N GLN A 274 4.43 13.77 -1.94
CA GLN A 274 3.76 12.49 -1.70
C GLN A 274 2.25 12.69 -1.70
N SER A 275 1.48 11.62 -1.97
CA SER A 275 0.04 11.68 -1.80
C SER A 275 -0.33 11.83 -0.31
N PRO A 276 -1.41 12.55 0.04
CA PRO A 276 -1.86 12.64 1.43
C PRO A 276 -2.05 11.27 2.08
N LEU A 277 -2.52 10.28 1.31
CA LEU A 277 -2.72 8.90 1.76
C LEU A 277 -1.39 8.22 2.11
N ALA A 278 -0.33 8.42 1.30
CA ALA A 278 1.00 7.87 1.59
C ALA A 278 1.61 8.49 2.85
N VAL A 279 1.51 9.81 3.01
CA VAL A 279 1.97 10.50 4.23
C VAL A 279 1.27 9.94 5.46
N ARG A 280 -0.06 9.81 5.42
CA ARG A 280 -0.82 9.26 6.56
C ARG A 280 -0.48 7.79 6.83
N ALA A 281 -0.26 6.99 5.79
CA ALA A 281 0.15 5.59 5.93
C ALA A 281 1.53 5.44 6.61
N ILE A 282 2.49 6.34 6.32
CA ILE A 282 3.79 6.38 6.99
C ILE A 282 3.62 6.65 8.50
N GLU A 283 2.81 7.64 8.86
CA GLU A 283 2.52 7.97 10.26
C GLU A 283 1.89 6.79 11.00
N ILE A 284 0.83 6.20 10.43
CA ILE A 284 0.16 5.03 11.01
C ILE A 284 1.12 3.84 11.15
N ALA A 285 1.97 3.59 10.15
CA ALA A 285 2.94 2.51 10.20
C ALA A 285 3.94 2.70 11.35
N ALA A 286 4.40 3.93 11.59
CA ALA A 286 5.28 4.25 12.71
C ALA A 286 4.57 4.08 14.07
N GLU A 287 3.31 4.50 14.19
CA GLU A 287 2.49 4.29 15.39
C GLU A 287 2.33 2.78 15.71
N VAL A 288 1.92 1.99 14.70
CA VAL A 288 1.74 0.53 14.84
C VAL A 288 3.05 -0.17 15.17
N ALA A 289 4.15 0.24 14.54
CA ALA A 289 5.46 -0.33 14.83
C ALA A 289 5.92 -0.06 16.27
N ALA A 290 5.59 1.10 16.83
CA ALA A 290 5.86 1.41 18.23
C ALA A 290 5.06 0.52 19.18
N GLU A 291 3.79 0.20 18.87
CA GLU A 291 2.96 -0.75 19.64
C GLU A 291 3.57 -2.16 19.59
N VAL A 292 3.94 -2.64 18.39
CA VAL A 292 4.59 -3.93 18.20
C VAL A 292 5.93 -4.02 18.95
N SER A 293 6.71 -2.94 18.99
CA SER A 293 7.98 -2.88 19.73
C SER A 293 7.77 -2.93 21.25
N ALA A 294 6.67 -2.41 21.76
CA ALA A 294 6.31 -2.53 23.17
C ALA A 294 5.98 -3.98 23.53
N ASP A 295 5.19 -4.68 22.72
CA ASP A 295 4.86 -6.11 22.90
C ASP A 295 6.12 -6.98 22.91
N LEU A 296 7.08 -6.71 22.03
CA LEU A 296 8.37 -7.39 21.97
C LEU A 296 9.15 -7.20 23.29
N THR A 297 9.14 -5.97 23.81
CA THR A 297 9.84 -5.65 25.06
C THR A 297 9.21 -6.36 26.27
N GLU A 298 7.89 -6.45 26.32
CA GLU A 298 7.17 -7.14 27.38
C GLU A 298 7.42 -8.65 27.37
N GLN A 299 7.44 -9.28 26.20
CA GLN A 299 7.70 -10.71 26.05
C GLN A 299 9.18 -11.09 26.32
N SER A 300 10.10 -10.15 26.16
CA SER A 300 11.53 -10.35 26.43
C SER A 300 11.90 -10.19 27.91
N GLN A 301 10.98 -9.73 28.78
CA GLN A 301 11.23 -9.66 30.21
C GLN A 301 10.95 -11.04 30.83
N PRO A 302 11.92 -11.64 31.56
CA PRO A 302 11.68 -12.89 32.28
C PRO A 302 10.53 -12.66 33.25
N THR A 303 9.46 -13.45 33.14
CA THR A 303 8.41 -13.51 34.17
C THR A 303 9.09 -13.73 35.49
N SER A 304 9.18 -12.68 36.31
CA SER A 304 9.56 -12.81 37.71
C SER A 304 8.45 -13.58 38.42
N THR A 305 8.56 -14.90 38.41
CA THR A 305 7.81 -15.76 39.35
C THR A 305 8.20 -15.30 40.73
N SER A 306 7.32 -14.55 41.38
CA SER A 306 7.38 -14.32 42.83
C SER A 306 7.25 -15.65 43.56
N PRO A 307 7.98 -15.81 44.66
CA PRO A 307 8.11 -17.03 45.43
C PRO A 307 6.84 -17.51 46.09
#